data_cbb192edad78182b3d0fa5a061a82dca
#
_entry.id   cbb192edad78182b3d0fa5a061a82dca
#
_cell.length_a   1.000
_cell.length_b   1.000
_cell.length_c   1.000
_cell.angle_alpha   90.00
_cell.angle_beta   90.00
_cell.angle_gamma   90.00
#
_symmetry.space_group_name_H-M   'P 1'
#
loop_
_entity.id
_entity.type
_entity.pdbx_description
1 polymer ?
#
loop_
_entity_poly.entity_id
_entity_poly.type
_entity_poly.pdbx_seq_one_letter_code
_entity_poly.pdbx_strand_id
1 'polypeptide(L)'
;MYKRQVYGNDKCEPKLLVVIMASTREHYLNLEFTELELSIIETARKLSDISGIDYKLIRYCKDESELFCVQYINYKTKRYKNIQMNHLAKVFAKYGIGTTLSETSETKKYLNDKISSAFHKWQREVLGNNITASDIDLIKFENDEMSAIYELKRSVVPIDKWKPYSDDYANFKLISKFADMANLEFKIVYNQRRKNPYCDDISKLKLFSFDYRENRSNYCDTVILEDFLKGRYHG
;
A
#
# COMPACT_ATOMS: atom_id res chain seq x y z
N MET A 1 -7.09 4.97 10.63
CA MET A 1 -6.85 4.23 9.36
C MET A 1 -5.36 3.98 9.24
N TYR A 2 -4.98 2.77 8.87
CA TYR A 2 -3.57 2.36 8.76
C TYR A 2 -3.31 1.92 7.34
N LYS A 3 -2.13 2.27 6.81
CA LYS A 3 -1.67 1.85 5.49
C LYS A 3 -0.24 1.37 5.55
N ARG A 4 0.05 0.35 4.78
CA ARG A 4 1.42 -0.09 4.45
C ARG A 4 1.62 0.22 2.99
N GLN A 5 2.48 1.17 2.69
CA GLN A 5 2.76 1.60 1.32
C GLN A 5 4.19 1.25 0.92
N VAL A 6 4.34 0.63 -0.22
CA VAL A 6 5.62 0.49 -0.90
C VAL A 6 5.81 1.67 -1.83
N TYR A 7 6.94 2.32 -1.72
CA TYR A 7 7.36 3.41 -2.60
C TYR A 7 8.49 2.93 -3.50
N GLY A 8 8.40 3.27 -4.75
CA GLY A 8 9.40 3.00 -5.76
C GLY A 8 9.71 4.24 -6.61
N ASN A 9 10.76 4.14 -7.41
CA ASN A 9 11.12 5.13 -8.41
C ASN A 9 10.21 5.03 -9.66
N ASP A 10 10.49 5.82 -10.68
CA ASP A 10 9.83 5.85 -11.99
C ASP A 10 9.84 4.49 -12.73
N LYS A 11 10.83 3.63 -12.43
CA LYS A 11 10.95 2.27 -12.99
C LYS A 11 10.20 1.22 -12.15
N CYS A 12 9.39 1.65 -11.19
CA CYS A 12 8.69 0.78 -10.24
C CYS A 12 9.65 -0.15 -9.48
N GLU A 13 10.83 0.33 -9.11
CA GLU A 13 11.75 -0.42 -8.24
C GLU A 13 11.46 -0.07 -6.79
N PRO A 14 11.13 -1.05 -5.93
CA PRO A 14 10.88 -0.81 -4.52
C PRO A 14 12.10 -0.19 -3.83
N LYS A 15 11.89 0.88 -3.05
CA LYS A 15 12.96 1.61 -2.36
C LYS A 15 12.68 1.81 -0.89
N LEU A 16 11.41 1.88 -0.49
CA LEU A 16 11.02 2.19 0.87
C LEU A 16 9.64 1.62 1.19
N LEU A 17 9.52 0.99 2.36
CA LEU A 17 8.23 0.63 2.94
C LEU A 17 7.84 1.67 3.99
N VAL A 18 6.62 2.19 3.94
CA VAL A 18 6.14 3.18 4.91
C VAL A 18 4.85 2.70 5.56
N VAL A 19 4.85 2.66 6.89
CA VAL A 19 3.62 2.50 7.67
C VAL A 19 3.09 3.90 7.98
N ILE A 20 1.87 4.15 7.54
CA ILE A 20 1.18 5.43 7.70
C ILE A 20 0.00 5.21 8.65
N MET A 21 0.03 5.90 9.79
CA MET A 21 -0.99 5.81 10.84
C MET A 21 -1.74 7.13 10.94
N ALA A 22 -3.03 7.12 10.56
CA ALA A 22 -3.93 8.25 10.71
C ALA A 22 -4.65 8.14 12.06
N SER A 23 -4.33 9.01 13.00
CA SER A 23 -4.83 9.01 14.37
C SER A 23 -5.79 10.17 14.62
N THR A 24 -6.74 10.01 15.53
CA THR A 24 -7.49 11.13 16.09
C THR A 24 -6.52 12.06 16.86
N ARG A 25 -6.93 13.31 17.08
CA ARG A 25 -6.09 14.28 17.81
C ARG A 25 -5.72 13.78 19.21
N GLU A 26 -6.65 13.21 19.94
CA GLU A 26 -6.43 12.62 21.25
C GLU A 26 -5.36 11.53 21.21
N HIS A 27 -5.50 10.56 20.30
CA HIS A 27 -4.55 9.47 20.15
C HIS A 27 -3.19 9.95 19.58
N TYR A 28 -3.17 11.00 18.76
CA TYR A 28 -1.95 11.61 18.25
C TYR A 28 -1.12 12.25 19.37
N LEU A 29 -1.77 12.83 20.37
CA LEU A 29 -1.12 13.43 21.54
C LEU A 29 -0.74 12.39 22.60
N ASN A 30 -1.52 11.31 22.71
CA ASN A 30 -1.22 10.19 23.59
C ASN A 30 -0.29 9.19 22.89
N LEU A 31 0.96 9.26 23.12
CA LEU A 31 2.06 8.63 22.37
C LEU A 31 2.13 7.10 22.46
N GLU A 32 1.19 6.47 23.11
CA GLU A 32 1.08 5.02 23.22
C GLU A 32 0.62 4.39 21.91
N PHE A 33 1.12 3.18 21.64
CA PHE A 33 0.65 2.35 20.54
C PHE A 33 -0.49 1.45 20.98
N THR A 34 -1.52 1.37 20.16
CA THR A 34 -2.53 0.32 20.31
C THR A 34 -1.96 -1.04 19.92
N GLU A 35 -2.59 -2.13 20.37
CA GLU A 35 -2.21 -3.49 19.98
C GLU A 35 -2.24 -3.66 18.45
N LEU A 36 -3.25 -3.09 17.79
CA LEU A 36 -3.34 -3.09 16.32
C LEU A 36 -2.16 -2.38 15.66
N GLU A 37 -1.74 -1.22 16.17
CA GLU A 37 -0.57 -0.50 15.66
C GLU A 37 0.70 -1.32 15.85
N LEU A 38 0.88 -1.96 16.99
CA LEU A 38 2.01 -2.83 17.26
C LEU A 38 2.05 -4.02 16.28
N SER A 39 0.91 -4.65 16.02
CA SER A 39 0.79 -5.74 15.03
C SER A 39 1.16 -5.28 13.61
N ILE A 40 0.69 -4.10 13.20
CA ILE A 40 0.99 -3.52 11.88
C ILE A 40 2.48 -3.17 11.75
N ILE A 41 3.07 -2.62 12.80
CA ILE A 41 4.50 -2.28 12.86
C ILE A 41 5.34 -3.56 12.76
N GLU A 42 4.99 -4.59 13.53
CA GLU A 42 5.70 -5.88 13.51
C GLU A 42 5.63 -6.55 12.14
N THR A 43 4.45 -6.51 11.50
CA THR A 43 4.27 -7.00 10.13
C THR A 43 5.18 -6.26 9.14
N ALA A 44 5.25 -4.92 9.25
CA ALA A 44 6.12 -4.12 8.39
C ALA A 44 7.61 -4.38 8.65
N ARG A 45 7.99 -4.61 9.92
CA ARG A 45 9.34 -5.00 10.29
C ARG A 45 9.73 -6.32 9.63
N LYS A 46 8.89 -7.35 9.77
CA LYS A 46 9.10 -8.65 9.12
C LYS A 46 9.23 -8.51 7.60
N LEU A 47 8.34 -7.73 6.95
CA LEU A 47 8.45 -7.45 5.51
C LEU A 47 9.76 -6.78 5.13
N SER A 48 10.20 -5.80 5.93
CA SER A 48 11.49 -5.12 5.74
C SER A 48 12.66 -6.09 5.86
N ASP A 49 12.64 -6.95 6.89
CA ASP A 49 13.71 -7.93 7.14
C ASP A 49 13.83 -8.93 5.99
N ILE A 50 12.71 -9.48 5.48
CA ILE A 50 12.75 -10.49 4.39
C ILE A 50 12.98 -9.88 3.01
N SER A 51 12.52 -8.64 2.76
CA SER A 51 12.70 -7.97 1.45
C SER A 51 14.03 -7.23 1.33
N GLY A 52 14.70 -6.93 2.44
CA GLY A 52 15.87 -6.04 2.48
C GLY A 52 15.55 -4.57 2.24
N ILE A 53 14.26 -4.20 2.16
CA ILE A 53 13.80 -2.81 1.97
C ILE A 53 13.63 -2.13 3.32
N ASP A 54 14.26 -0.98 3.49
CA ASP A 54 14.12 -0.19 4.72
C ASP A 54 12.67 0.25 4.94
N TYR A 55 12.26 0.40 6.21
CA TYR A 55 10.91 0.87 6.53
C TYR A 55 10.90 2.08 7.44
N LYS A 56 9.84 2.87 7.35
CA LYS A 56 9.61 4.06 8.16
C LYS A 56 8.20 4.05 8.73
N LEU A 57 8.06 4.59 9.92
CA LEU A 57 6.79 4.72 10.63
C LEU A 57 6.43 6.19 10.74
N ILE A 58 5.24 6.54 10.27
CA ILE A 58 4.72 7.89 10.25
C ILE A 58 3.33 7.89 10.86
N ARG A 59 3.11 8.77 11.85
CA ARG A 59 1.79 9.04 12.41
C ARG A 59 1.42 10.49 12.16
N TYR A 60 0.18 10.74 11.73
CA TYR A 60 -0.35 12.08 11.53
C TYR A 60 -1.75 12.21 12.13
N CYS A 61 -2.15 13.45 12.47
CA CYS A 61 -3.50 13.76 12.94
C CYS A 61 -4.45 13.81 11.73
N LYS A 62 -5.45 12.91 11.69
CA LYS A 62 -6.44 12.83 10.60
C LYS A 62 -7.46 13.96 10.62
N ASP A 63 -7.57 14.66 11.77
CA ASP A 63 -8.54 15.74 11.97
C ASP A 63 -8.02 17.08 11.41
N GLU A 64 -6.77 17.12 10.92
CA GLU A 64 -6.17 18.26 10.25
C GLU A 64 -6.38 18.19 8.75
N SER A 65 -6.86 19.27 8.15
CA SER A 65 -7.04 19.40 6.69
C SER A 65 -5.71 19.60 5.95
N GLU A 66 -4.71 20.16 6.63
CA GLU A 66 -3.35 20.38 6.14
C GLU A 66 -2.34 19.86 7.16
N LEU A 67 -1.27 19.26 6.66
CA LEU A 67 -0.22 18.70 7.51
C LEU A 67 1.00 19.63 7.52
N PHE A 68 1.32 20.19 8.68
CA PHE A 68 2.56 20.94 8.91
C PHE A 68 3.67 20.06 9.45
N CYS A 69 3.31 19.03 10.23
CA CYS A 69 4.24 18.09 10.81
C CYS A 69 3.62 16.71 10.95
N VAL A 70 4.47 15.72 11.10
CA VAL A 70 4.11 14.33 11.42
C VAL A 70 5.01 13.81 12.53
N GLN A 71 4.53 12.80 13.25
CA GLN A 71 5.37 12.01 14.15
C GLN A 71 6.13 10.98 13.32
N TYR A 72 7.43 11.12 13.29
CA TYR A 72 8.35 10.14 12.74
C TYR A 72 8.86 9.25 13.88
N ILE A 73 8.65 7.95 13.75
CA ILE A 73 8.82 7.02 14.85
C ILE A 73 10.02 6.12 14.58
N ASN A 74 10.94 6.06 15.53
CA ASN A 74 11.98 5.05 15.56
C ASN A 74 11.46 3.84 16.35
N TYR A 75 11.17 2.74 15.64
CA TYR A 75 10.62 1.55 16.26
C TYR A 75 11.57 0.91 17.29
N LYS A 76 12.87 0.89 17.06
CA LYS A 76 13.85 0.26 17.96
C LYS A 76 13.89 0.94 19.33
N THR A 77 13.80 2.25 19.34
CA THR A 77 13.86 3.04 20.59
C THR A 77 12.48 3.40 21.10
N LYS A 78 11.40 3.09 20.37
CA LYS A 78 10.01 3.53 20.62
C LYS A 78 9.91 5.06 20.83
N ARG A 79 10.88 5.80 20.30
CA ARG A 79 10.89 7.26 20.35
C ARG A 79 10.32 7.80 19.05
N TYR A 80 9.52 8.85 19.18
CA TYR A 80 9.03 9.61 18.04
C TYR A 80 9.63 11.01 18.09
N LYS A 81 9.65 11.61 16.93
CA LYS A 81 10.10 12.97 16.72
C LYS A 81 9.11 13.66 15.80
N ASN A 82 8.61 14.82 16.20
CA ASN A 82 7.84 15.66 15.30
C ASN A 82 8.79 16.23 14.25
N ILE A 83 8.50 15.97 13.00
CA ILE A 83 9.25 16.52 11.86
C ILE A 83 8.30 17.29 10.94
N GLN A 84 8.77 18.39 10.42
CA GLN A 84 8.04 19.17 9.43
C GLN A 84 7.94 18.41 8.10
N MET A 85 6.91 18.68 7.32
CA MET A 85 6.66 18.00 6.05
C MET A 85 7.79 18.14 5.04
N ASN A 86 8.49 19.29 5.02
CA ASN A 86 9.70 19.47 4.19
C ASN A 86 10.87 18.56 4.63
N HIS A 87 10.98 18.27 5.93
CA HIS A 87 11.96 17.32 6.46
C HIS A 87 11.58 15.89 6.05
N LEU A 88 10.29 15.56 6.09
CA LEU A 88 9.80 14.27 5.61
C LEU A 88 10.13 14.06 4.13
N ALA A 89 9.93 15.08 3.29
CA ALA A 89 10.33 15.03 1.87
C ALA A 89 11.83 14.71 1.70
N LYS A 90 12.70 15.32 2.52
CA LYS A 90 14.15 14.99 2.52
C LYS A 90 14.44 13.55 2.96
N VAL A 91 13.63 12.97 3.86
CA VAL A 91 13.75 11.54 4.22
C VAL A 91 13.45 10.68 3.01
N PHE A 92 12.38 10.95 2.27
CA PHE A 92 12.02 10.22 1.05
C PHE A 92 13.09 10.38 -0.04
N ALA A 93 13.61 11.59 -0.23
CA ALA A 93 14.66 11.87 -1.22
C ALA A 93 15.95 11.06 -1.01
N LYS A 94 16.30 10.67 0.24
CA LYS A 94 17.43 9.79 0.52
C LYS A 94 17.28 8.40 -0.07
N TYR A 95 16.04 7.97 -0.34
CA TYR A 95 15.72 6.70 -1.01
C TYR A 95 15.50 6.86 -2.51
N GLY A 96 15.78 8.05 -3.07
CA GLY A 96 15.51 8.35 -4.47
C GLY A 96 14.02 8.50 -4.78
N ILE A 97 13.21 8.86 -3.77
CA ILE A 97 11.76 9.04 -3.88
C ILE A 97 11.46 10.54 -3.83
N GLY A 98 10.84 11.05 -4.89
CA GLY A 98 10.54 12.49 -5.02
C GLY A 98 11.68 13.29 -5.61
N THR A 99 11.34 14.47 -6.12
CA THR A 99 12.30 15.43 -6.66
C THR A 99 12.85 16.33 -5.54
N THR A 100 14.07 16.80 -5.69
CA THR A 100 14.60 17.92 -4.91
C THR A 100 13.74 19.16 -5.16
N LEU A 101 12.89 19.49 -4.26
CA LEU A 101 12.12 20.73 -3.92
C LEU A 101 11.90 21.85 -4.99
N SER A 102 11.99 21.61 -6.28
CA SER A 102 11.90 22.70 -7.27
C SER A 102 10.78 22.59 -8.32
N GLU A 103 10.02 21.50 -8.36
CA GLU A 103 8.96 21.36 -9.35
C GLU A 103 7.66 20.89 -8.70
N THR A 104 6.70 21.80 -8.55
CA THR A 104 5.29 21.46 -8.28
C THR A 104 4.73 20.78 -9.52
N SER A 105 4.48 19.50 -9.46
CA SER A 105 3.89 18.76 -10.56
C SER A 105 2.39 18.53 -10.33
N GLU A 106 1.58 19.03 -11.25
CA GLU A 106 0.16 18.68 -11.28
C GLU A 106 0.00 17.23 -11.75
N THR A 107 -0.47 16.36 -10.87
CA THR A 107 -0.82 14.99 -11.25
C THR A 107 -2.14 14.96 -12.03
N LYS A 108 -2.12 14.50 -13.28
CA LYS A 108 -3.29 14.35 -14.16
C LYS A 108 -4.18 13.15 -13.83
N LYS A 109 -3.88 12.33 -12.82
CA LYS A 109 -4.74 11.20 -12.46
C LYS A 109 -6.03 11.70 -11.82
N TYR A 110 -7.16 11.41 -12.48
CA TYR A 110 -8.50 11.60 -11.92
C TYR A 110 -8.63 10.68 -10.69
N LEU A 111 -8.71 11.26 -9.54
CA LEU A 111 -8.80 10.52 -8.28
C LEU A 111 -10.21 10.65 -7.74
N ASN A 112 -10.70 9.57 -7.13
CA ASN A 112 -11.90 9.63 -6.31
C ASN A 112 -11.61 10.45 -5.05
N ASP A 113 -11.45 11.76 -5.21
CA ASP A 113 -10.93 12.72 -4.21
C ASP A 113 -11.85 12.97 -3.01
N LYS A 114 -13.04 12.36 -2.97
CA LYS A 114 -13.96 12.53 -1.84
C LYS A 114 -13.44 11.95 -0.52
N ILE A 115 -12.30 11.22 -0.54
CA ILE A 115 -11.73 10.54 0.65
C ILE A 115 -10.19 10.71 0.72
N SER A 116 -9.59 11.68 0.04
CA SER A 116 -8.14 11.84 0.13
C SER A 116 -7.76 12.47 1.48
N SER A 117 -6.90 11.76 2.24
CA SER A 117 -6.36 12.31 3.49
C SER A 117 -5.36 13.44 3.19
N ALA A 118 -5.15 14.34 4.16
CA ALA A 118 -4.14 15.39 4.05
C ALA A 118 -2.73 14.84 3.73
N PHE A 119 -2.41 13.61 4.18
CA PHE A 119 -1.16 12.93 3.83
C PHE A 119 -1.09 12.57 2.34
N HIS A 120 -2.18 12.06 1.75
CA HIS A 120 -2.23 11.76 0.33
C HIS A 120 -2.10 13.02 -0.54
N LYS A 121 -2.74 14.13 -0.12
CA LYS A 121 -2.60 15.41 -0.80
C LYS A 121 -1.13 15.84 -0.82
N TRP A 122 -0.48 15.87 0.34
CA TRP A 122 0.95 16.16 0.45
C TRP A 122 1.82 15.23 -0.42
N GLN A 123 1.57 13.92 -0.38
CA GLN A 123 2.32 12.93 -1.15
C GLN A 123 2.32 13.26 -2.64
N ARG A 124 1.17 13.65 -3.19
CA ARG A 124 1.03 14.00 -4.61
C ARG A 124 1.69 15.32 -4.95
N GLU A 125 1.49 16.33 -4.11
CA GLU A 125 1.97 17.68 -4.36
C GLU A 125 3.51 17.78 -4.21
N VAL A 126 4.08 17.01 -3.29
CA VAL A 126 5.50 17.18 -2.89
C VAL A 126 6.41 16.09 -3.46
N LEU A 127 5.98 14.83 -3.51
CA LEU A 127 6.84 13.76 -4.01
C LEU A 127 6.88 13.67 -5.54
N GLY A 128 5.95 14.36 -6.24
CA GLY A 128 5.97 14.50 -7.70
C GLY A 128 5.52 13.28 -8.47
N ASN A 129 5.70 13.32 -9.80
CA ASN A 129 5.22 12.30 -10.75
C ASN A 129 6.22 11.17 -11.01
N ASN A 130 7.46 11.29 -10.57
CA ASN A 130 8.54 10.33 -10.85
C ASN A 130 8.62 9.25 -9.78
N ILE A 131 7.49 8.97 -9.13
CA ILE A 131 7.38 7.92 -8.11
C ILE A 131 6.21 7.01 -8.41
N THR A 132 6.33 5.78 -8.01
CA THR A 132 5.20 4.85 -7.89
C THR A 132 5.01 4.54 -6.41
N ALA A 133 3.77 4.61 -5.93
CA ALA A 133 3.42 4.23 -4.57
C ALA A 133 2.17 3.36 -4.60
N SER A 134 2.20 2.23 -3.90
CA SER A 134 1.07 1.32 -3.81
C SER A 134 0.88 0.82 -2.39
N ASP A 135 -0.38 0.71 -1.97
CA ASP A 135 -0.75 0.11 -0.69
C ASP A 135 -0.54 -1.42 -0.76
N ILE A 136 -0.19 -2.04 0.36
CA ILE A 136 -0.31 -3.49 0.54
C ILE A 136 -1.69 -3.74 1.17
N ASP A 137 -2.62 -4.26 0.39
CA ASP A 137 -4.00 -4.44 0.84
C ASP A 137 -4.13 -5.61 1.82
N LEU A 138 -3.57 -6.77 1.47
CA LEU A 138 -3.67 -7.98 2.28
C LEU A 138 -2.37 -8.78 2.25
N ILE A 139 -2.00 -9.36 3.39
CA ILE A 139 -0.87 -10.29 3.52
C ILE A 139 -1.43 -11.61 4.02
N LYS A 140 -1.09 -12.70 3.31
CA LYS A 140 -1.43 -14.06 3.74
C LYS A 140 -0.34 -14.59 4.65
N PHE A 141 -0.77 -15.28 5.70
CA PHE A 141 0.10 -16.05 6.59
C PHE A 141 -0.25 -17.53 6.49
N GLU A 142 0.76 -18.38 6.45
CA GLU A 142 0.68 -19.83 6.53
C GLU A 142 1.66 -20.29 7.61
N ASN A 143 1.18 -20.99 8.62
CA ASN A 143 2.00 -21.45 9.77
C ASN A 143 2.82 -20.30 10.40
N ASP A 144 2.17 -19.13 10.63
CA ASP A 144 2.76 -17.91 11.18
C ASP A 144 3.85 -17.23 10.31
N GLU A 145 4.11 -17.76 9.12
CA GLU A 145 4.99 -17.15 8.13
C GLU A 145 4.21 -16.44 7.02
N MET A 146 4.76 -15.36 6.49
CA MET A 146 4.16 -14.68 5.35
C MET A 146 4.36 -15.52 4.09
N SER A 147 3.29 -15.75 3.32
CA SER A 147 3.33 -16.55 2.09
C SER A 147 2.97 -15.76 0.85
N ALA A 148 2.08 -14.75 0.96
CA ALA A 148 1.67 -13.99 -0.20
C ALA A 148 1.26 -12.56 0.14
N ILE A 149 1.30 -11.69 -0.88
CA ILE A 149 0.73 -10.35 -0.90
C ILE A 149 -0.40 -10.32 -1.92
N TYR A 150 -1.56 -9.80 -1.53
CA TYR A 150 -2.71 -9.64 -2.42
C TYR A 150 -3.05 -8.17 -2.61
N GLU A 151 -3.27 -7.79 -3.85
CA GLU A 151 -3.89 -6.54 -4.27
C GLU A 151 -5.38 -6.78 -4.48
N LEU A 152 -6.23 -6.08 -3.74
CA LEU A 152 -7.68 -6.26 -3.78
C LEU A 152 -8.33 -5.28 -4.75
N LYS A 153 -9.03 -5.81 -5.76
CA LYS A 153 -9.78 -5.02 -6.74
C LYS A 153 -11.27 -5.31 -6.64
N ARG A 154 -12.06 -4.26 -6.78
CA ARG A 154 -13.52 -4.36 -6.74
C ARG A 154 -14.17 -3.35 -7.67
N SER A 155 -15.16 -3.79 -8.43
CA SER A 155 -15.97 -2.93 -9.27
C SER A 155 -17.33 -3.58 -9.55
N VAL A 156 -18.19 -2.88 -10.28
CA VAL A 156 -19.50 -3.40 -10.70
C VAL A 156 -19.43 -4.26 -11.96
N VAL A 157 -18.26 -4.44 -12.54
CA VAL A 157 -18.08 -5.29 -13.72
C VAL A 157 -18.31 -6.75 -13.34
N PRO A 158 -19.08 -7.54 -14.12
CA PRO A 158 -19.25 -8.97 -13.86
C PRO A 158 -17.92 -9.71 -13.74
N ILE A 159 -17.88 -10.70 -12.83
CA ILE A 159 -16.65 -11.40 -12.47
C ILE A 159 -15.99 -12.09 -13.67
N ASP A 160 -16.77 -12.66 -14.57
CA ASP A 160 -16.31 -13.31 -15.79
C ASP A 160 -15.65 -12.33 -16.79
N LYS A 161 -16.12 -11.08 -16.83
CA LYS A 161 -15.68 -10.04 -17.77
C LYS A 161 -14.53 -9.18 -17.25
N TRP A 162 -14.36 -9.11 -15.93
CA TRP A 162 -13.33 -8.24 -15.37
C TRP A 162 -11.91 -8.76 -15.66
N LYS A 163 -11.03 -7.80 -15.96
CA LYS A 163 -9.57 -8.01 -16.12
C LYS A 163 -8.84 -6.84 -15.46
N PRO A 164 -7.60 -7.04 -14.98
CA PRO A 164 -6.76 -5.95 -14.49
C PRO A 164 -6.60 -4.84 -15.53
N TYR A 165 -6.76 -3.59 -15.10
CA TYR A 165 -6.63 -2.43 -15.98
C TYR A 165 -5.16 -2.06 -16.16
N SER A 166 -4.77 -1.70 -17.39
CA SER A 166 -3.40 -1.28 -17.72
C SER A 166 -2.93 -0.06 -16.91
N ASP A 167 -3.85 0.82 -16.53
CA ASP A 167 -3.56 2.01 -15.72
C ASP A 167 -3.03 1.67 -14.32
N ASP A 168 -3.33 0.46 -13.82
CA ASP A 168 -2.85 -0.05 -12.54
C ASP A 168 -1.52 -0.81 -12.65
N TYR A 169 -1.01 -1.05 -13.85
CA TYR A 169 0.17 -1.91 -14.05
C TYR A 169 1.44 -1.39 -13.37
N ALA A 170 1.60 -0.09 -13.24
CA ALA A 170 2.72 0.49 -12.49
C ALA A 170 2.68 0.07 -11.02
N ASN A 171 1.49 0.07 -10.41
CA ASN A 171 1.28 -0.37 -9.03
C ASN A 171 1.52 -1.87 -8.88
N PHE A 172 0.96 -2.68 -9.80
CA PHE A 172 1.16 -4.13 -9.79
C PHE A 172 2.63 -4.50 -9.97
N LYS A 173 3.34 -3.80 -10.87
CA LYS A 173 4.78 -3.99 -11.09
C LYS A 173 5.58 -3.70 -9.82
N LEU A 174 5.26 -2.60 -9.13
CA LEU A 174 5.92 -2.22 -7.89
C LEU A 174 5.73 -3.29 -6.80
N ILE A 175 4.49 -3.70 -6.54
CA ILE A 175 4.18 -4.68 -5.48
C ILE A 175 4.68 -6.08 -5.86
N SER A 176 4.58 -6.48 -7.14
CA SER A 176 5.09 -7.77 -7.60
C SER A 176 6.62 -7.87 -7.41
N LYS A 177 7.37 -6.81 -7.76
CA LYS A 177 8.82 -6.76 -7.49
C LYS A 177 9.13 -6.79 -5.98
N PHE A 178 8.34 -6.08 -5.17
CA PHE A 178 8.51 -6.10 -3.73
C PHE A 178 8.25 -7.49 -3.13
N ALA A 179 7.22 -8.17 -3.61
CA ALA A 179 6.91 -9.55 -3.22
C ALA A 179 8.03 -10.52 -3.63
N ASP A 180 8.55 -10.39 -4.86
CA ASP A 180 9.69 -11.19 -5.35
C ASP A 180 10.94 -11.01 -4.47
N MET A 181 11.27 -9.77 -4.07
CA MET A 181 12.36 -9.47 -3.14
C MET A 181 12.16 -10.11 -1.76
N ALA A 182 10.92 -10.23 -1.32
CA ALA A 182 10.55 -10.85 -0.04
C ALA A 182 10.35 -12.37 -0.15
N ASN A 183 10.52 -12.96 -1.34
CA ASN A 183 10.19 -14.37 -1.65
C ASN A 183 8.73 -14.73 -1.31
N LEU A 184 7.81 -13.81 -1.61
CA LEU A 184 6.37 -13.95 -1.42
C LEU A 184 5.64 -14.04 -2.76
N GLU A 185 4.54 -14.79 -2.79
CA GLU A 185 3.65 -14.77 -3.94
C GLU A 185 2.94 -13.42 -4.07
N PHE A 186 2.70 -12.95 -5.31
CA PHE A 186 1.84 -11.79 -5.57
C PHE A 186 0.64 -12.18 -6.42
N LYS A 187 -0.56 -11.83 -5.95
CA LYS A 187 -1.81 -12.03 -6.70
C LYS A 187 -2.68 -10.78 -6.67
N ILE A 188 -3.40 -10.57 -7.77
CA ILE A 188 -4.49 -9.61 -7.86
C ILE A 188 -5.78 -10.40 -7.64
N VAL A 189 -6.56 -9.99 -6.65
CA VAL A 189 -7.82 -10.64 -6.27
C VAL A 189 -8.97 -9.68 -6.53
N TYR A 190 -9.88 -10.10 -7.38
CA TYR A 190 -11.05 -9.32 -7.74
C TYR A 190 -12.32 -9.93 -7.18
N ASN A 191 -13.18 -9.07 -6.60
CA ASN A 191 -14.57 -9.39 -6.27
C ASN A 191 -15.55 -8.42 -6.94
N GLN A 192 -16.72 -8.91 -7.28
CA GLN A 192 -17.77 -8.08 -7.88
C GLN A 192 -18.49 -7.28 -6.79
N ARG A 193 -18.78 -6.00 -7.09
CA ARG A 193 -19.62 -5.14 -6.27
C ARG A 193 -21.04 -5.11 -6.83
N ARG A 194 -22.03 -5.34 -6.00
CA ARG A 194 -23.45 -5.17 -6.35
C ARG A 194 -23.88 -3.74 -6.10
N LYS A 195 -24.79 -3.23 -6.94
CA LYS A 195 -25.36 -1.87 -6.77
C LYS A 195 -26.61 -1.86 -5.87
N ASN A 196 -27.41 -2.92 -5.94
CA ASN A 196 -28.68 -3.05 -5.21
C ASN A 196 -28.82 -4.44 -4.58
N PRO A 197 -28.71 -4.60 -3.24
CA PRO A 197 -28.16 -3.61 -2.32
C PRO A 197 -26.66 -3.34 -2.62
N TYR A 198 -26.17 -2.16 -2.22
CA TYR A 198 -24.75 -1.84 -2.42
C TYR A 198 -23.89 -2.64 -1.45
N CYS A 199 -23.24 -3.66 -1.96
CA CYS A 199 -22.36 -4.54 -1.17
C CYS A 199 -21.26 -5.15 -2.05
N ASP A 200 -20.19 -5.57 -1.42
CA ASP A 200 -19.14 -6.35 -2.07
C ASP A 200 -19.55 -7.84 -2.06
N ASP A 201 -19.70 -8.44 -3.23
CA ASP A 201 -20.00 -9.87 -3.37
C ASP A 201 -18.69 -10.66 -3.35
N ILE A 202 -18.40 -11.28 -2.22
CA ILE A 202 -17.21 -12.10 -2.00
C ILE A 202 -17.47 -13.59 -2.16
N SER A 203 -18.65 -14.01 -2.64
CA SER A 203 -18.99 -15.43 -2.85
C SER A 203 -18.06 -16.10 -3.85
N LYS A 204 -17.58 -15.33 -4.84
CA LYS A 204 -16.58 -15.75 -5.81
C LYS A 204 -15.47 -14.70 -5.93
N LEU A 205 -14.25 -15.16 -6.06
CA LEU A 205 -13.05 -14.35 -6.21
C LEU A 205 -12.32 -14.77 -7.49
N LYS A 206 -11.92 -13.78 -8.30
CA LYS A 206 -11.15 -14.03 -9.52
C LYS A 206 -9.71 -13.60 -9.30
N LEU A 207 -8.79 -14.52 -9.58
CA LEU A 207 -7.37 -14.37 -9.28
C LEU A 207 -6.55 -14.19 -10.55
N PHE A 208 -5.56 -13.31 -10.46
CA PHE A 208 -4.55 -13.10 -11.50
C PHE A 208 -3.16 -13.05 -10.86
N SER A 209 -2.17 -13.57 -11.56
CA SER A 209 -0.78 -13.26 -11.33
C SER A 209 -0.35 -12.05 -12.16
N PHE A 210 0.76 -11.43 -11.81
CA PHE A 210 1.35 -10.34 -12.59
C PHE A 210 2.82 -10.62 -12.86
N ASP A 211 3.15 -10.79 -14.13
CA ASP A 211 4.52 -10.86 -14.57
C ASP A 211 5.07 -9.45 -14.81
N TYR A 212 5.89 -8.98 -13.89
CA TYR A 212 6.45 -7.62 -13.97
C TYR A 212 7.54 -7.48 -15.06
N ARG A 213 8.11 -8.58 -15.55
CA ARG A 213 9.13 -8.59 -16.63
C ARG A 213 8.44 -8.39 -17.97
N GLU A 214 7.36 -9.14 -18.20
CA GLU A 214 6.53 -9.05 -19.41
C GLU A 214 5.46 -7.94 -19.31
N ASN A 215 5.34 -7.28 -18.16
CA ASN A 215 4.31 -6.27 -17.86
C ASN A 215 2.89 -6.76 -18.20
N ARG A 216 2.57 -7.97 -17.78
CA ARG A 216 1.34 -8.68 -18.15
C ARG A 216 0.67 -9.33 -16.95
N SER A 217 -0.66 -9.23 -16.89
CA SER A 217 -1.48 -10.02 -15.97
C SER A 217 -1.93 -11.33 -16.62
N ASN A 218 -1.83 -12.43 -15.89
CA ASN A 218 -2.28 -13.75 -16.32
C ASN A 218 -3.42 -14.22 -15.42
N TYR A 219 -4.51 -14.70 -16.02
CA TYR A 219 -5.59 -15.33 -15.28
C TYR A 219 -5.09 -16.61 -14.61
N CYS A 220 -5.40 -16.77 -13.34
CA CYS A 220 -5.09 -17.98 -12.58
C CYS A 220 -6.35 -18.82 -12.38
N ASP A 221 -7.32 -18.29 -11.64
CA ASP A 221 -8.49 -19.08 -11.23
C ASP A 221 -9.69 -18.19 -10.87
N THR A 222 -10.86 -18.82 -10.73
CA THR A 222 -12.06 -18.20 -10.12
C THR A 222 -12.61 -19.19 -9.09
N VAL A 223 -12.50 -18.84 -7.82
CA VAL A 223 -12.79 -19.73 -6.70
C VAL A 223 -13.85 -19.14 -5.77
N ILE A 224 -14.46 -19.98 -4.96
CA ILE A 224 -15.29 -19.53 -3.85
C ILE A 224 -14.41 -19.05 -2.69
N LEU A 225 -14.97 -18.20 -1.82
CA LEU A 225 -14.24 -17.64 -0.68
C LEU A 225 -13.60 -18.72 0.21
N GLU A 226 -14.30 -19.82 0.45
CA GLU A 226 -13.79 -20.92 1.29
C GLU A 226 -12.51 -21.54 0.73
N ASP A 227 -12.44 -21.76 -0.59
CA ASP A 227 -11.27 -22.32 -1.25
C ASP A 227 -10.12 -21.31 -1.27
N PHE A 228 -10.42 -20.01 -1.48
CA PHE A 228 -9.45 -18.96 -1.37
C PHE A 228 -8.80 -18.90 0.03
N LEU A 229 -9.61 -18.93 1.09
CA LEU A 229 -9.12 -18.91 2.47
C LEU A 229 -8.26 -20.13 2.82
N LYS A 230 -8.54 -21.28 2.20
CA LYS A 230 -7.78 -22.53 2.36
C LYS A 230 -6.57 -22.64 1.39
N GLY A 231 -6.34 -21.64 0.56
CA GLY A 231 -5.27 -21.67 -0.44
C GLY A 231 -5.49 -22.70 -1.57
N ARG A 232 -6.72 -23.13 -1.80
CA ARG A 232 -7.09 -24.11 -2.83
C ARG A 232 -7.43 -23.40 -4.15
N TYR A 233 -6.42 -22.94 -4.85
CA TYR A 233 -6.52 -22.31 -6.18
C TYR A 233 -5.26 -22.58 -7.00
N HIS A 234 -5.41 -22.57 -8.31
CA HIS A 234 -4.27 -22.73 -9.22
C HIS A 234 -3.45 -21.45 -9.30
N GLY A 235 -2.13 -21.59 -9.30
CA GLY A 235 -1.14 -20.51 -9.31
C GLY A 235 -0.86 -19.95 -10.70
#